data_61ee7cacf6ecf878255090cc8acdf153
#
_entry.id   61ee7cacf6ecf878255090cc8acdf153
#
_cell.length_a   1.000
_cell.length_b   1.000
_cell.length_c   1.000
_cell.angle_alpha   90.00
_cell.angle_beta   90.00
_cell.angle_gamma   90.00
#
_symmetry.space_group_name_H-M   'P 1'
#
loop_
_entity.id
_entity.type
_entity.pdbx_description
1 polymer ?
#
loop_
_entity_poly.entity_id
_entity_poly.type
_entity_poly.pdbx_seq_one_letter_code
_entity_poly.pdbx_strand_id
1 'polypeptide(L)'
;MKPNPTQPNNVLHDTLESLSAKWLEAKEYEQQAIEYRRSLEEQMTAALGIDEAFEGSKTLHEGGYKVVVKRSMTRKVDGDRLQEIAAEHGLEDYLSTLFRWKPDIDTKAWKAADEGVTKVLSGAITTTPGKPTYAVTKEEAA
;
A
#
# COMPACT_ATOMS: atom_id res chain seq x y z
N MET A 1 25.61 -4.79 24.68
CA MET A 1 25.76 -5.58 23.47
C MET A 1 24.37 -5.99 22.96
N LYS A 2 24.03 -5.57 21.77
CA LYS A 2 22.73 -5.95 21.20
C LYS A 2 22.75 -7.43 20.81
N PRO A 3 21.75 -8.22 21.20
CA PRO A 3 21.69 -9.60 20.79
C PRO A 3 21.56 -9.71 19.28
N ASN A 4 22.20 -10.71 18.70
CA ASN A 4 22.11 -10.96 17.27
C ASN A 4 20.67 -11.38 16.93
N PRO A 5 19.96 -10.64 16.07
CA PRO A 5 18.58 -10.96 15.77
C PRO A 5 18.38 -12.29 15.05
N THR A 6 19.47 -12.91 14.56
CA THR A 6 19.41 -14.21 13.89
C THR A 6 19.55 -15.39 14.84
N GLN A 7 19.77 -15.14 16.14
CA GLN A 7 19.87 -16.22 17.12
C GLN A 7 18.48 -16.66 17.58
N PRO A 8 18.05 -17.88 17.27
CA PRO A 8 16.69 -18.31 17.60
C PRO A 8 16.41 -18.42 19.11
N ASN A 9 17.44 -18.59 19.91
CA ASN A 9 17.28 -18.75 21.36
C ASN A 9 16.79 -17.49 22.09
N ASN A 10 17.04 -16.30 21.50
CA ASN A 10 16.59 -15.05 22.12
C ASN A 10 15.08 -14.82 21.94
N VAL A 11 14.51 -15.40 20.89
CA VAL A 11 13.07 -15.24 20.61
C VAL A 11 12.23 -16.06 21.59
N LEU A 12 12.71 -17.25 21.97
CA LEU A 12 11.95 -18.19 22.82
C LEU A 12 11.80 -17.73 24.28
N HIS A 13 12.68 -16.84 24.73
CA HIS A 13 12.70 -16.36 26.11
C HIS A 13 12.17 -14.94 26.32
N ASP A 14 11.81 -14.26 25.21
CA ASP A 14 11.27 -12.91 25.27
C ASP A 14 9.81 -12.93 25.71
N THR A 15 9.50 -12.10 26.68
CA THR A 15 8.12 -11.85 27.08
C THR A 15 7.44 -10.92 26.09
N LEU A 16 6.12 -10.88 26.12
CA LEU A 16 5.36 -9.93 25.30
C LEU A 16 5.74 -8.48 25.62
N GLU A 17 6.02 -8.19 26.90
CA GLU A 17 6.51 -6.86 27.32
C GLU A 17 7.85 -6.53 26.66
N SER A 18 8.80 -7.44 26.70
CA SER A 18 10.11 -7.26 26.07
C SER A 18 9.99 -7.11 24.55
N LEU A 19 9.21 -7.94 23.92
CA LEU A 19 8.97 -7.87 22.47
C LEU A 19 8.28 -6.57 22.07
N SER A 20 7.33 -6.09 22.87
CA SER A 20 6.65 -4.83 22.61
C SER A 20 7.61 -3.64 22.68
N ALA A 21 8.48 -3.61 23.69
CA ALA A 21 9.49 -2.56 23.81
C ALA A 21 10.45 -2.56 22.62
N LYS A 22 10.90 -3.74 22.21
CA LYS A 22 11.78 -3.88 21.03
C LYS A 22 11.07 -3.48 19.74
N TRP A 23 9.78 -3.81 19.63
CA TRP A 23 8.99 -3.44 18.47
C TRP A 23 8.87 -1.91 18.33
N LEU A 24 8.60 -1.22 19.43
CA LEU A 24 8.52 0.25 19.45
C LEU A 24 9.85 0.89 19.07
N GLU A 25 10.96 0.37 19.58
CA GLU A 25 12.30 0.85 19.23
C GLU A 25 12.60 0.63 17.75
N ALA A 26 12.29 -0.56 17.22
CA ALA A 26 12.48 -0.89 15.82
C ALA A 26 11.63 0.01 14.91
N LYS A 27 10.40 0.29 15.33
CA LYS A 27 9.50 1.17 14.58
C LYS A 27 10.03 2.60 14.49
N GLU A 28 10.63 3.07 15.57
CA GLU A 28 11.26 4.40 15.58
C GLU A 28 12.46 4.47 14.65
N TYR A 29 13.34 3.46 14.68
CA TYR A 29 14.48 3.40 13.76
C TYR A 29 14.02 3.33 12.29
N GLU A 30 12.98 2.54 12.02
CA GLU A 30 12.39 2.45 10.68
C GLU A 30 11.91 3.83 10.23
N GLN A 31 11.19 4.54 11.10
CA GLN A 31 10.65 5.86 10.78
C GLN A 31 11.77 6.87 10.48
N GLN A 32 12.83 6.87 11.26
CA GLN A 32 13.98 7.73 11.04
C GLN A 32 14.67 7.43 9.71
N ALA A 33 14.81 6.15 9.37
CA ALA A 33 15.41 5.72 8.12
C ALA A 33 14.54 6.12 6.93
N ILE A 34 13.22 5.99 7.04
CA ILE A 34 12.27 6.41 6.01
C ILE A 34 12.35 7.91 5.77
N GLU A 35 12.35 8.71 6.82
CA GLU A 35 12.46 10.18 6.71
C GLU A 35 13.76 10.59 6.03
N TYR A 36 14.86 9.96 6.42
CA TYR A 36 16.16 10.21 5.80
C TYR A 36 16.15 9.84 4.31
N ARG A 37 15.63 8.66 3.98
CA ARG A 37 15.51 8.23 2.57
C ARG A 37 14.64 9.19 1.76
N ARG A 38 13.51 9.62 2.30
CA ARG A 38 12.62 10.57 1.62
C ARG A 38 13.29 11.91 1.38
N SER A 39 14.07 12.39 2.34
CA SER A 39 14.85 13.60 2.18
C SER A 39 15.85 13.49 1.02
N LEU A 40 16.52 12.35 0.90
CA LEU A 40 17.43 12.09 -0.21
C LEU A 40 16.68 12.04 -1.55
N GLU A 41 15.51 11.41 -1.57
CA GLU A 41 14.67 11.33 -2.77
C GLU A 41 14.19 12.71 -3.22
N GLU A 42 13.84 13.59 -2.29
CA GLU A 42 13.49 14.98 -2.61
C GLU A 42 14.67 15.72 -3.25
N GLN A 43 15.86 15.52 -2.72
CA GLN A 43 17.08 16.11 -3.29
C GLN A 43 17.37 15.55 -4.68
N MET A 44 17.16 14.26 -4.89
CA MET A 44 17.30 13.62 -6.18
C MET A 44 16.28 14.16 -7.20
N THR A 45 15.05 14.33 -6.77
CA THR A 45 13.99 14.92 -7.61
C THR A 45 14.37 16.31 -8.09
N ALA A 46 14.89 17.13 -7.21
CA ALA A 46 15.34 18.46 -7.56
C ALA A 46 16.56 18.42 -8.51
N ALA A 47 17.53 17.56 -8.24
CA ALA A 47 18.72 17.42 -9.08
C ALA A 47 18.40 16.93 -10.48
N LEU A 48 17.38 16.08 -10.62
CA LEU A 48 16.96 15.53 -11.90
C LEU A 48 15.99 16.43 -12.67
N GLY A 49 15.51 17.52 -12.02
CA GLY A 49 14.55 18.43 -12.64
C GLY A 49 13.20 17.78 -12.92
N ILE A 50 12.78 16.86 -12.08
CA ILE A 50 11.48 16.20 -12.22
C ILE A 50 10.38 17.17 -11.80
N ASP A 51 9.50 17.54 -12.72
CA ASP A 51 8.37 18.41 -12.42
C ASP A 51 7.11 17.62 -12.05
N GLU A 52 6.08 18.32 -11.63
CA GLU A 52 4.82 17.70 -11.19
C GLU A 52 4.06 16.99 -12.31
N ALA A 53 4.27 17.39 -13.55
CA ALA A 53 3.60 16.82 -14.71
C ALA A 53 4.27 15.55 -15.23
N PHE A 54 5.47 15.24 -14.72
CA PHE A 54 6.20 14.04 -15.18
C PHE A 54 5.45 12.77 -14.84
N GLU A 55 5.23 11.94 -15.84
CA GLU A 55 4.63 10.61 -15.70
C GLU A 55 5.45 9.63 -16.55
N GLY A 56 5.70 8.45 -16.01
CA GLY A 56 6.48 7.41 -16.69
C GLY A 56 7.80 7.12 -16.00
N SER A 57 8.80 6.74 -16.77
CA SER A 57 10.11 6.35 -16.26
C SER A 57 11.22 7.15 -16.92
N LYS A 58 12.24 7.51 -16.13
CA LYS A 58 13.45 8.16 -16.61
C LYS A 58 14.63 7.45 -16.00
N THR A 59 15.60 7.07 -16.82
CA THR A 59 16.79 6.37 -16.37
C THR A 59 18.02 7.23 -16.59
N LEU A 60 18.87 7.33 -15.58
CA LEU A 60 20.12 8.07 -15.62
C LEU A 60 21.27 7.20 -15.10
N HIS A 61 22.44 7.37 -15.67
CA HIS A 61 23.66 6.72 -15.22
C HIS A 61 24.67 7.79 -14.82
N GLU A 62 25.10 7.75 -13.59
CA GLU A 62 26.08 8.73 -13.09
C GLU A 62 26.90 8.12 -11.97
N GLY A 63 28.19 8.35 -11.98
CA GLY A 63 29.07 7.94 -10.90
C GLY A 63 29.08 6.46 -10.58
N GLY A 64 28.82 5.61 -11.56
CA GLY A 64 28.73 4.17 -11.35
C GLY A 64 27.36 3.69 -10.87
N TYR A 65 26.39 4.59 -10.76
CA TYR A 65 25.04 4.27 -10.34
C TYR A 65 24.05 4.40 -11.49
N LYS A 66 23.09 3.50 -11.51
CA LYS A 66 21.92 3.58 -12.38
C LYS A 66 20.76 4.06 -11.55
N VAL A 67 20.19 5.20 -11.90
CA VAL A 67 19.02 5.77 -11.20
C VAL A 67 17.82 5.69 -12.11
N VAL A 68 16.77 5.04 -11.63
CA VAL A 68 15.50 4.95 -12.34
C VAL A 68 14.47 5.73 -11.54
N VAL A 69 13.91 6.78 -12.15
CA VAL A 69 12.81 7.54 -11.57
C VAL A 69 11.53 7.10 -12.26
N LYS A 70 10.56 6.70 -11.48
CA LYS A 70 9.28 6.24 -11.99
C LYS A 70 8.15 6.93 -11.23
N ARG A 71 7.25 7.53 -11.97
CA ARG A 71 6.05 8.14 -11.40
C ARG A 71 4.83 7.69 -12.18
N SER A 72 3.87 7.14 -11.46
CA SER A 72 2.55 6.86 -12.01
C SER A 72 1.56 7.84 -11.41
N MET A 73 0.57 8.23 -12.21
CA MET A 73 -0.51 9.07 -11.71
C MET A 73 -1.63 8.19 -11.18
N THR A 74 -2.09 8.49 -9.98
CA THR A 74 -3.25 7.80 -9.40
C THR A 74 -4.51 8.48 -9.89
N ARG A 75 -5.35 7.71 -10.59
CA ARG A 75 -6.63 8.20 -11.10
C ARG A 75 -7.74 7.44 -10.42
N LYS A 76 -8.58 8.15 -9.70
CA LYS A 76 -9.77 7.59 -9.07
C LYS A 76 -10.99 7.95 -9.89
N VAL A 77 -11.84 6.97 -10.13
CA VAL A 77 -13.04 7.17 -10.93
C VAL A 77 -14.26 7.03 -10.04
N ASP A 78 -15.09 8.07 -10.04
CA ASP A 78 -16.44 8.00 -9.48
C ASP A 78 -17.35 7.47 -10.60
N GLY A 79 -17.70 6.18 -10.50
CA GLY A 79 -18.45 5.50 -11.55
C GLY A 79 -19.82 6.10 -11.83
N ASP A 80 -20.52 6.53 -10.79
CA ASP A 80 -21.84 7.12 -10.94
C ASP A 80 -21.76 8.48 -11.64
N ARG A 81 -20.83 9.31 -11.20
CA ARG A 81 -20.59 10.61 -11.82
C ARG A 81 -20.11 10.49 -13.26
N LEU A 82 -19.28 9.50 -13.53
CA LEU A 82 -18.82 9.21 -14.89
C LEU A 82 -19.99 8.88 -15.82
N GLN A 83 -20.91 8.05 -15.38
CA GLN A 83 -22.09 7.70 -16.17
C GLN A 83 -22.99 8.91 -16.42
N GLU A 84 -23.18 9.76 -15.43
CA GLU A 84 -23.95 11.00 -15.57
C GLU A 84 -23.32 11.92 -16.62
N ILE A 85 -22.02 12.15 -16.53
CA ILE A 85 -21.30 13.02 -17.47
C ILE A 85 -21.37 12.46 -18.88
N ALA A 86 -21.18 11.15 -19.03
CA ALA A 86 -21.26 10.52 -20.35
C ALA A 86 -22.64 10.67 -20.95
N ALA A 87 -23.70 10.49 -20.17
CA ALA A 87 -25.08 10.66 -20.63
C ALA A 87 -25.37 12.10 -21.06
N GLU A 88 -24.91 13.07 -20.28
CA GLU A 88 -25.09 14.50 -20.57
C GLU A 88 -24.43 14.93 -21.89
N HIS A 89 -23.29 14.30 -22.22
CA HIS A 89 -22.49 14.67 -23.39
C HIS A 89 -22.58 13.69 -24.55
N GLY A 90 -23.44 12.69 -24.47
CA GLY A 90 -23.59 11.70 -25.53
C GLY A 90 -22.35 10.82 -25.74
N LEU A 91 -21.60 10.56 -24.69
CA LEU A 91 -20.34 9.81 -24.74
C LEU A 91 -20.45 8.39 -24.15
N GLU A 92 -21.66 7.89 -24.02
CA GLU A 92 -21.91 6.57 -23.39
C GLU A 92 -21.19 5.42 -24.08
N ASP A 93 -21.04 5.49 -25.41
CA ASP A 93 -20.36 4.44 -26.17
C ASP A 93 -18.88 4.30 -25.84
N TYR A 94 -18.26 5.34 -25.26
CA TYR A 94 -16.86 5.32 -24.87
C TYR A 94 -16.62 4.64 -23.51
N LEU A 95 -17.66 4.42 -22.71
CA LEU A 95 -17.51 3.87 -21.37
C LEU A 95 -16.89 2.47 -21.37
N SER A 96 -17.31 1.61 -22.30
CA SER A 96 -16.77 0.25 -22.39
C SER A 96 -15.36 0.21 -23.00
N THR A 97 -15.01 1.21 -23.81
CA THR A 97 -13.72 1.28 -24.49
C THR A 97 -12.62 1.86 -23.58
N LEU A 98 -12.95 2.92 -22.84
CA LEU A 98 -11.99 3.65 -22.02
C LEU A 98 -11.91 3.17 -20.57
N PHE A 99 -12.93 2.48 -20.10
CA PHE A 99 -13.01 2.04 -18.70
C PHE A 99 -13.30 0.56 -18.61
N ARG A 100 -12.78 -0.06 -17.56
CA ARG A 100 -13.06 -1.45 -17.21
C ARG A 100 -13.89 -1.47 -15.93
N TRP A 101 -14.98 -2.23 -15.99
CA TRP A 101 -15.86 -2.41 -14.83
C TRP A 101 -15.46 -3.71 -14.15
N LYS A 102 -14.83 -3.59 -12.98
CA LYS A 102 -14.42 -4.77 -12.20
C LYS A 102 -15.37 -4.94 -11.03
N PRO A 103 -15.88 -6.16 -10.84
CA PRO A 103 -16.68 -6.44 -9.65
C PRO A 103 -15.80 -6.40 -8.40
N ASP A 104 -16.33 -5.84 -7.34
CA ASP A 104 -15.69 -5.81 -6.04
C ASP A 104 -16.67 -6.34 -5.02
N ILE A 105 -16.15 -6.93 -3.95
CA ILE A 105 -17.00 -7.52 -2.92
C ILE A 105 -17.43 -6.42 -1.94
N ASP A 106 -18.74 -6.27 -1.78
CA ASP A 106 -19.29 -5.54 -0.64
C ASP A 106 -19.23 -6.50 0.55
N THR A 107 -18.23 -6.36 1.38
CA THR A 107 -17.93 -7.28 2.47
C THR A 107 -19.09 -7.42 3.45
N LYS A 108 -19.77 -6.33 3.75
CA LYS A 108 -20.91 -6.33 4.66
C LYS A 108 -22.09 -7.09 4.07
N ALA A 109 -22.41 -6.84 2.81
CA ALA A 109 -23.47 -7.52 2.10
C ALA A 109 -23.14 -9.01 1.91
N TRP A 110 -21.88 -9.32 1.61
CA TRP A 110 -21.41 -10.70 1.47
C TRP A 110 -21.60 -11.51 2.75
N LYS A 111 -21.22 -10.93 3.89
CA LYS A 111 -21.36 -11.60 5.19
C LYS A 111 -22.82 -11.79 5.60
N ALA A 112 -23.71 -10.94 5.14
CA ALA A 112 -25.14 -11.02 5.42
C ALA A 112 -25.91 -11.88 4.42
N ALA A 113 -25.30 -12.26 3.31
CA ALA A 113 -25.95 -13.03 2.27
C ALA A 113 -26.16 -14.49 2.68
N ASP A 114 -27.13 -15.13 2.01
CA ASP A 114 -27.40 -16.56 2.21
C ASP A 114 -26.16 -17.39 1.88
N GLU A 115 -25.83 -18.32 2.76
CA GLU A 115 -24.66 -19.18 2.63
C GLU A 115 -24.70 -20.02 1.34
N GLY A 116 -25.89 -20.44 0.92
CA GLY A 116 -26.06 -21.17 -0.34
C GLY A 116 -25.60 -20.37 -1.56
N VAL A 117 -25.81 -19.05 -1.54
CA VAL A 117 -25.41 -18.13 -2.63
C VAL A 117 -23.91 -17.89 -2.59
N THR A 118 -23.36 -17.54 -1.42
CA THR A 118 -21.95 -17.22 -1.28
C THR A 118 -21.07 -18.44 -1.54
N LYS A 119 -21.52 -19.63 -1.16
CA LYS A 119 -20.79 -20.88 -1.41
C LYS A 119 -20.61 -21.13 -2.90
N VAL A 120 -21.64 -20.92 -3.69
CA VAL A 120 -21.56 -21.09 -5.14
C VAL A 120 -20.66 -20.05 -5.78
N LEU A 121 -20.83 -18.77 -5.41
CA LEU A 121 -20.07 -17.68 -5.98
C LEU A 121 -18.59 -17.67 -5.56
N SER A 122 -18.28 -18.29 -4.43
CA SER A 122 -16.90 -18.40 -3.95
C SER A 122 -15.99 -19.19 -4.90
N GLY A 123 -16.56 -19.95 -5.84
CA GLY A 123 -15.78 -20.63 -6.88
C GLY A 123 -14.98 -19.70 -7.77
N ALA A 124 -15.40 -18.44 -7.89
CA ALA A 124 -14.69 -17.41 -8.65
C ALA A 124 -13.83 -16.49 -7.77
N ILE A 125 -13.76 -16.77 -6.48
CA ILE A 125 -13.08 -15.92 -5.51
C ILE A 125 -11.92 -16.68 -4.88
N THR A 126 -10.72 -16.10 -4.95
CA THR A 126 -9.54 -16.63 -4.26
C THR A 126 -9.34 -15.84 -2.98
N THR A 127 -9.39 -16.52 -1.85
CA THR A 127 -9.20 -15.90 -0.54
C THR A 127 -7.86 -16.32 0.02
N THR A 128 -7.00 -15.36 0.30
CA THR A 128 -5.67 -15.60 0.87
C THR A 128 -5.56 -14.82 2.17
N PRO A 129 -5.14 -15.46 3.28
CA PRO A 129 -4.97 -14.73 4.51
C PRO A 129 -3.80 -13.75 4.41
N GLY A 130 -4.03 -12.53 4.83
CA GLY A 130 -2.98 -11.53 4.93
C GLY A 130 -2.08 -11.78 6.14
N LYS A 131 -0.91 -11.16 6.17
CA LYS A 131 -0.05 -11.20 7.35
C LYS A 131 -0.70 -10.39 8.48
N PRO A 132 -0.62 -10.87 9.72
CA PRO A 132 -1.07 -10.07 10.85
C PRO A 132 -0.33 -8.74 10.90
N THR A 133 -1.04 -7.68 11.23
CA THR A 133 -0.45 -6.37 11.46
C THR A 133 -0.52 -6.05 12.95
N TYR A 134 0.46 -5.29 13.43
CA TYR A 134 0.56 -4.98 14.83
C TYR A 134 0.56 -3.48 15.06
N ALA A 135 -0.10 -3.07 16.11
CA ALA A 135 -0.05 -1.71 16.61
C ALA A 135 0.25 -1.81 18.10
N VAL A 136 1.34 -1.21 18.52
CA VAL A 136 1.77 -1.22 19.93
C VAL A 136 1.84 0.23 20.42
N THR A 137 1.13 0.51 21.49
CA THR A 137 1.17 1.82 22.14
C THR A 137 1.48 1.62 23.62
N LYS A 138 2.19 2.58 24.19
CA LYS A 138 2.50 2.56 25.60
C LYS A 138 1.27 3.07 26.37
N GLU A 139 0.77 2.28 27.30
CA GLU A 139 -0.33 2.71 28.15
C GLU A 139 0.18 3.66 29.22
N GLU A 140 -0.56 4.76 29.43
CA GLU A 140 -0.26 5.66 30.51
C GLU A 140 -0.73 5.03 31.83
N ALA A 141 0.09 5.17 32.85
CA ALA A 141 -0.30 4.74 34.18
C ALA A 141 -1.47 5.59 34.68
N ALA A 142 -2.55 4.90 35.03
CA ALA A 142 -3.76 5.57 35.54
C ALA A 142 -3.52 6.17 36.93
#